data_f4909344131a7e0a2e6f428e4cc16671
#
_entry.id   f4909344131a7e0a2e6f428e4cc16671
#
_cell.length_a   1.000
_cell.length_b   1.000
_cell.length_c   1.000
_cell.angle_alpha   90.00
_cell.angle_beta   90.00
_cell.angle_gamma   90.00
#
_symmetry.space_group_name_H-M   'P 1'
#
loop_
_entity.id
_entity.type
_entity.pdbx_description
1 polymer ?
#
loop_
_entity_poly.entity_id
_entity_poly.type
_entity_poly.pdbx_seq_one_letter_code
_entity_poly.pdbx_strand_id
1 'polypeptide(L)'
;MEFLDSLDAKMYAKVSRTIRLLELKGHQLRAPHSKELTDGIMELRISFGGNITRVLYFFIVGDTAVLTNGFVKKTRQTPPQEIARAKEYREDYRRRNPS
;
A
#
# COMPACT_ATOMS: atom_id res chain seq x y z
N MET A 1 0.37 -1.45 -11.89
CA MET A 1 1.24 -0.60 -11.05
C MET A 1 2.68 -0.95 -11.36
N GLU A 2 3.45 0.02 -11.80
CA GLU A 2 4.84 -0.21 -12.24
C GLU A 2 5.72 -0.81 -11.16
N PHE A 3 5.49 -0.40 -9.91
CA PHE A 3 6.26 -0.94 -8.80
C PHE A 3 6.15 -2.46 -8.72
N LEU A 4 4.95 -3.01 -8.90
CA LEU A 4 4.74 -4.46 -8.83
C LEU A 4 5.51 -5.18 -9.93
N ASP A 5 5.60 -4.57 -11.11
CA ASP A 5 6.30 -5.15 -12.24
C ASP A 5 7.82 -5.18 -12.03
N SER A 6 8.34 -4.36 -11.12
CA SER A 6 9.77 -4.31 -10.82
C SER A 6 10.22 -5.38 -9.82
N LEU A 7 9.30 -6.10 -9.20
CA LEU A 7 9.60 -7.09 -8.18
C LEU A 7 10.01 -8.42 -8.82
N ASP A 8 10.89 -9.16 -8.13
CA ASP A 8 11.19 -10.52 -8.57
C ASP A 8 9.98 -11.43 -8.35
N ALA A 9 10.00 -12.64 -8.94
CA ALA A 9 8.86 -13.54 -8.94
C ALA A 9 8.40 -13.92 -7.53
N LYS A 10 9.33 -14.17 -6.62
CA LYS A 10 8.99 -14.58 -5.24
C LYS A 10 8.37 -13.43 -4.45
N MET A 11 8.94 -12.24 -4.56
CA MET A 11 8.41 -11.07 -3.89
C MET A 11 7.05 -10.68 -4.48
N TYR A 12 6.92 -10.72 -5.81
CA TYR A 12 5.65 -10.46 -6.47
C TYR A 12 4.55 -11.39 -5.95
N ALA A 13 4.85 -12.68 -5.82
CA ALA A 13 3.87 -13.65 -5.33
C ALA A 13 3.45 -13.32 -3.89
N LYS A 14 4.41 -12.92 -3.05
CA LYS A 14 4.11 -12.61 -1.65
C LYS A 14 3.32 -11.32 -1.52
N VAL A 15 3.67 -10.29 -2.29
CA VAL A 15 2.94 -9.03 -2.33
C VAL A 15 1.52 -9.27 -2.83
N SER A 16 1.37 -10.06 -3.90
CA SER A 16 0.05 -10.37 -4.46
C SER A 16 -0.84 -11.08 -3.44
N ARG A 17 -0.29 -12.01 -2.67
CA ARG A 17 -1.05 -12.69 -1.61
C ARG A 17 -1.50 -11.72 -0.52
N THR A 18 -0.64 -10.77 -0.15
CA THR A 18 -0.98 -9.80 0.87
C THR A 18 -2.04 -8.80 0.37
N ILE A 19 -1.96 -8.41 -0.91
CA ILE A 19 -3.01 -7.60 -1.54
C ILE A 19 -4.34 -8.36 -1.52
N ARG A 20 -4.30 -9.67 -1.81
CA ARG A 20 -5.49 -10.49 -1.75
C ARG A 20 -6.09 -10.52 -0.34
N LEU A 21 -5.23 -10.58 0.67
CA LEU A 21 -5.67 -10.53 2.06
C LEU A 21 -6.38 -9.20 2.35
N LEU A 22 -5.84 -8.10 1.81
CA LEU A 22 -6.48 -6.79 1.94
C LEU A 22 -7.85 -6.78 1.28
N GLU A 23 -7.98 -7.39 0.08
CA GLU A 23 -9.28 -7.50 -0.60
C GLU A 23 -10.30 -8.25 0.25
N LEU A 24 -9.86 -9.31 0.93
CA LEU A 24 -10.76 -10.14 1.73
C LEU A 24 -11.15 -9.49 3.05
N LYS A 25 -10.24 -8.77 3.68
CA LYS A 25 -10.46 -8.23 5.04
C LYS A 25 -10.81 -6.75 5.06
N GLY A 26 -10.47 -5.99 4.02
CA GLY A 26 -10.77 -4.56 3.97
C GLY A 26 -10.25 -3.82 5.19
N HIS A 27 -11.11 -3.05 5.84
CA HIS A 27 -10.74 -2.29 7.05
C HIS A 27 -10.37 -3.16 8.24
N GLN A 28 -10.67 -4.45 8.20
CA GLN A 28 -10.35 -5.36 9.30
C GLN A 28 -8.91 -5.86 9.27
N LEU A 29 -8.20 -5.58 8.18
CA LEU A 29 -6.79 -5.97 8.09
C LEU A 29 -5.96 -5.16 9.09
N ARG A 30 -5.20 -5.84 9.96
CA ARG A 30 -4.49 -5.24 11.06
C ARG A 30 -2.99 -5.58 11.00
N ALA A 31 -2.23 -5.02 11.98
CA ALA A 31 -0.83 -5.39 12.15
C ALA A 31 -0.71 -6.92 12.26
N PRO A 32 0.37 -7.51 11.76
CA PRO A 32 1.54 -6.85 11.18
C PRO A 32 1.40 -6.48 9.71
N HIS A 33 0.28 -6.79 9.07
CA HIS A 33 0.11 -6.63 7.62
C HIS A 33 -0.22 -5.20 7.22
N SER A 34 -0.91 -4.47 8.07
CA SER A 34 -1.40 -3.12 7.74
C SER A 34 -1.23 -2.16 8.91
N LYS A 35 -0.96 -0.91 8.57
CA LYS A 35 -0.83 0.17 9.55
C LYS A 35 -1.32 1.47 8.94
N GLU A 36 -2.06 2.26 9.71
CA GLU A 36 -2.39 3.61 9.28
C GLU A 36 -1.20 4.53 9.53
N LEU A 37 -0.83 5.32 8.53
CA LEU A 37 0.28 6.26 8.64
C LEU A 37 -0.21 7.64 9.07
N THR A 38 -0.98 8.31 8.22
CA THR A 38 -1.52 9.64 8.50
C THR A 38 -2.62 9.95 7.50
N ASP A 39 -3.62 10.69 7.95
CA ASP A 39 -4.65 11.25 7.06
C ASP A 39 -5.29 10.20 6.14
N GLY A 40 -5.54 9.01 6.67
CA GLY A 40 -6.18 7.93 5.90
C GLY A 40 -5.27 7.21 4.92
N ILE A 41 -4.00 7.58 4.84
CA ILE A 41 -3.01 6.84 4.05
C ILE A 41 -2.57 5.64 4.86
N MET A 42 -2.76 4.45 4.30
CA MET A 42 -2.45 3.17 4.93
C MET A 42 -1.20 2.57 4.30
N GLU A 43 -0.53 1.71 5.06
CA GLU A 43 0.66 1.00 4.59
C GLU A 43 0.43 -0.49 4.70
N LEU A 44 0.61 -1.19 3.58
CA LEU A 44 0.63 -2.65 3.54
C LEU A 44 2.09 -3.07 3.63
N ARG A 45 2.41 -3.95 4.58
CA ARG A 45 3.79 -4.34 4.89
C ARG A 45 4.01 -5.81 4.57
N ILE A 46 5.01 -6.09 3.73
CA ILE A 46 5.34 -7.45 3.32
C ILE A 46 6.83 -7.69 3.61
N SER A 47 7.13 -8.61 4.51
CA SER A 47 8.51 -8.98 4.86
C SER A 47 8.95 -10.18 4.05
N PHE A 48 10.13 -10.10 3.44
CA PHE A 48 10.70 -11.23 2.70
C PHE A 48 12.22 -11.03 2.55
N GLY A 49 12.99 -12.05 2.97
CA GLY A 49 14.43 -12.06 2.76
C GLY A 49 15.17 -10.89 3.41
N GLY A 50 14.72 -10.43 4.57
CA GLY A 50 15.37 -9.31 5.26
C GLY A 50 14.94 -7.94 4.77
N ASN A 51 14.14 -7.87 3.72
CA ASN A 51 13.61 -6.63 3.20
C ASN A 51 12.13 -6.48 3.56
N ILE A 52 11.68 -5.25 3.69
CA ILE A 52 10.26 -4.96 3.89
C ILE A 52 9.79 -4.18 2.67
N THR A 53 8.88 -4.79 1.91
CA THR A 53 8.19 -4.12 0.82
C THR A 53 6.95 -3.45 1.39
N ARG A 54 6.73 -2.21 1.01
CA ARG A 54 5.60 -1.42 1.49
C ARG A 54 4.80 -0.92 0.31
N VAL A 55 3.48 -1.07 0.39
CA VAL A 55 2.55 -0.57 -0.61
C VAL A 55 1.58 0.35 0.10
N LEU A 56 1.50 1.60 -0.33
CA LEU A 56 0.61 2.57 0.28
C LEU A 56 -0.74 2.53 -0.42
N TYR A 57 -1.80 2.78 0.35
CA TYR A 57 -3.16 2.72 -0.18
C TYR A 57 -4.08 3.59 0.66
N PHE A 58 -5.28 3.83 0.15
CA PHE A 58 -6.34 4.50 0.89
C PHE A 58 -7.67 3.84 0.54
N PHE A 59 -8.65 4.00 1.42
CA PHE A 59 -9.98 3.49 1.15
C PHE A 59 -10.85 4.57 0.51
N ILE A 60 -11.68 4.12 -0.43
CA ILE A 60 -12.76 4.96 -0.98
C ILE A 60 -14.07 4.53 -0.31
N VAL A 61 -15.17 4.52 -1.02
CA VAL A 61 -16.45 4.16 -0.44
C VAL A 61 -16.40 2.71 0.07
N GLY A 62 -16.75 2.51 1.35
CA GLY A 62 -16.77 1.18 1.95
C GLY A 62 -15.38 0.60 2.15
N ASP A 63 -15.18 -0.65 1.75
CA ASP A 63 -13.94 -1.39 1.94
C ASP A 63 -13.05 -1.43 0.69
N THR A 64 -13.35 -0.63 -0.32
CA THR A 64 -12.56 -0.64 -1.54
C THR A 64 -11.27 0.14 -1.34
N ALA A 65 -10.15 -0.54 -1.51
CA ALA A 65 -8.82 0.06 -1.35
C ALA A 65 -8.25 0.43 -2.72
N VAL A 66 -7.62 1.60 -2.78
CA VAL A 66 -6.92 2.07 -3.98
C VAL A 66 -5.43 2.11 -3.66
N LEU A 67 -4.65 1.30 -4.38
CA LEU A 67 -3.19 1.27 -4.21
C LEU A 67 -2.58 2.47 -4.91
N THR A 68 -1.61 3.11 -4.26
CA THR A 68 -0.99 4.32 -4.80
C THR A 68 0.44 4.09 -5.26
N ASN A 69 1.34 3.81 -4.34
CA ASN A 69 2.76 3.63 -4.67
C ASN A 69 3.37 2.59 -3.75
N GLY A 70 4.48 2.02 -4.16
CA GLY A 70 5.19 1.04 -3.37
C GLY A 70 6.69 1.28 -3.40
N PHE A 71 7.38 0.72 -2.41
CA PHE A 71 8.83 0.85 -2.31
C PHE A 71 9.37 -0.24 -1.38
N VAL A 72 10.67 -0.50 -1.50
CA VAL A 72 11.37 -1.45 -0.64
C VAL A 72 12.34 -0.67 0.24
N LYS A 73 12.22 -0.83 1.56
CA LYS A 73 13.11 -0.14 2.49
C LYS A 73 13.45 -1.00 3.68
N LYS A 74 14.67 -0.77 4.18
CA LYS A 74 15.16 -1.46 5.38
C LYS A 74 14.86 -0.71 6.67
N THR A 75 14.43 0.55 6.58
CA THR A 75 14.14 1.38 7.74
C THR A 75 12.73 1.15 8.25
N ARG A 76 12.52 1.41 9.53
CA ARG A 76 11.21 1.24 10.17
C ARG A 76 10.20 2.28 9.73
N GLN A 77 10.66 3.49 9.47
CA GLN A 77 9.77 4.60 9.17
C GLN A 77 9.55 4.74 7.67
N THR A 78 8.31 5.04 7.31
CA THR A 78 7.96 5.35 5.94
C THR A 78 8.46 6.76 5.62
N PRO A 79 9.23 6.94 4.54
CA PRO A 79 9.74 8.26 4.19
C PRO A 79 8.61 9.25 3.94
N PRO A 80 8.70 10.48 4.47
CA PRO A 80 7.66 11.48 4.26
C PRO A 80 7.34 11.75 2.79
N GLN A 81 8.34 11.65 1.91
CA GLN A 81 8.13 11.87 0.48
C GLN A 81 7.25 10.80 -0.16
N GLU A 82 7.30 9.57 0.35
CA GLU A 82 6.40 8.50 -0.15
C GLU A 82 4.97 8.75 0.31
N ILE A 83 4.79 9.24 1.52
CA ILE A 83 3.47 9.61 2.03
C ILE A 83 2.91 10.78 1.21
N ALA A 84 3.74 11.78 0.92
CA ALA A 84 3.33 12.92 0.09
C ALA A 84 2.90 12.47 -1.30
N ARG A 85 3.63 11.53 -1.89
CA ARG A 85 3.29 10.94 -3.18
C ARG A 85 1.94 10.22 -3.13
N ALA A 86 1.70 9.46 -2.06
CA ALA A 86 0.42 8.78 -1.89
C ALA A 86 -0.75 9.78 -1.82
N LYS A 87 -0.55 10.88 -1.10
CA LYS A 87 -1.57 11.92 -1.01
C LYS A 87 -1.83 12.59 -2.35
N GLU A 88 -0.79 12.79 -3.17
CA GLU A 88 -0.95 13.33 -4.52
C GLU A 88 -1.76 12.39 -5.40
N TYR A 89 -1.46 11.10 -5.34
CA TYR A 89 -2.23 10.09 -6.07
C TYR A 89 -3.68 10.07 -5.62
N ARG A 90 -3.93 10.17 -4.32
CA ARG A 90 -5.29 10.21 -3.79
C ARG A 90 -6.06 11.41 -4.29
N GLU A 91 -5.41 12.59 -4.29
CA GLU A 91 -6.02 13.81 -4.78
C GLU A 91 -6.34 13.71 -6.26
N ASP A 92 -5.41 13.18 -7.04
CA ASP A 92 -5.61 12.96 -8.47
C ASP A 92 -6.76 11.99 -8.72
N TYR A 93 -6.83 10.91 -7.95
CA TYR A 93 -7.91 9.94 -8.05
C TYR A 93 -9.27 10.60 -7.78
N ARG A 94 -9.35 11.42 -6.74
CA ARG A 94 -10.59 12.11 -6.37
C ARG A 94 -11.04 13.09 -7.44
N ARG A 95 -10.11 13.77 -8.09
CA ARG A 95 -10.43 14.68 -9.19
C ARG A 95 -10.97 13.94 -10.40
N ARG A 96 -10.43 12.78 -10.70
CA ARG A 96 -10.85 11.96 -11.84
C ARG A 96 -12.14 11.18 -11.57
N ASN A 97 -12.44 10.93 -10.31
CA ASN A 97 -13.59 10.11 -9.91
C ASN A 97 -14.41 10.84 -8.86
N PRO A 98 -15.00 12.00 -9.19
CA PRO A 98 -15.83 12.72 -8.22
C PRO A 98 -17.07 11.89 -7.90
N SER A 99 -17.40 11.82 -6.62
CA SER A 99 -18.57 11.07 -6.15
C SER A 99 -19.83 11.93 -6.10
#